data_2a49e20a8e60fd677d7497c1c0bc1df1
#
_entry.id   2a49e20a8e60fd677d7497c1c0bc1df1
#
_cell.length_a   1.000
_cell.length_b   1.000
_cell.length_c   1.000
_cell.angle_alpha   90.00
_cell.angle_beta   90.00
_cell.angle_gamma   90.00
#
_symmetry.space_group_name_H-M   'P 1'
#
loop_
_entity.id
_entity.type
_entity.pdbx_description
1 polymer ?
#
loop_
_entity_poly.entity_id
_entity_poly.type
_entity_poly.pdbx_seq_one_letter_code
_entity_poly.pdbx_strand_id
1 'polypeptide(L)'
;MGILNVTPDSFFDGGKYTQLDRAINHAKKMINEGAKIIDIGGESSRPFSKPISVQDEIKRVLPVIEALKSEINIPISIDTTKFEVAKESINAGASIINDISALRGDDRMSSLAADKDVYVVLMHMKGTPENMQIKPKYNNIITEIKSFLSDRISFAKKKGISSEKLIIDPGLGFGKSVRHNYLILNKLSEFLDLNCPILVGSSRKSFIGKILKSDSDRLFGTAATIAISILRGAKIIRVHDVKQINEVIEISDAIASAKE
;
A
#
# COMPACT_ATOMS: atom_id res chain seq x y z
N MET A 1 8.44 2.25 1.41
CA MET A 1 7.87 1.13 0.63
C MET A 1 7.74 1.58 -0.82
N GLY A 2 8.51 0.95 -1.72
CA GLY A 2 8.50 1.24 -3.16
C GLY A 2 7.42 0.42 -3.87
N ILE A 3 6.65 1.07 -4.75
CA ILE A 3 5.55 0.43 -5.51
C ILE A 3 6.10 -0.18 -6.79
N LEU A 4 5.96 -1.49 -6.95
CA LEU A 4 6.30 -2.22 -8.16
C LEU A 4 5.04 -2.82 -8.80
N ASN A 5 4.45 -2.09 -9.75
CA ASN A 5 3.29 -2.60 -10.50
C ASN A 5 3.77 -3.49 -11.65
N VAL A 6 3.32 -4.75 -11.66
CA VAL A 6 3.63 -5.73 -12.71
C VAL A 6 2.38 -5.93 -13.59
N THR A 7 1.85 -4.81 -14.11
CA THR A 7 0.71 -4.83 -15.02
C THR A 7 1.19 -4.69 -16.47
N PRO A 8 0.43 -5.18 -17.47
CA PRO A 8 0.82 -5.06 -18.87
C PRO A 8 1.19 -3.64 -19.28
N ASP A 9 0.45 -2.65 -18.78
CA ASP A 9 0.67 -1.23 -19.11
C ASP A 9 1.94 -0.64 -18.45
N SER A 10 2.51 -1.32 -17.47
CA SER A 10 3.68 -0.80 -16.73
C SER A 10 5.00 -1.04 -17.45
N PHE A 11 5.05 -1.94 -18.46
CA PHE A 11 6.29 -2.35 -19.12
C PHE A 11 6.11 -2.57 -20.64
N PHE A 12 5.39 -1.68 -21.30
CA PHE A 12 4.86 -1.80 -22.66
C PHE A 12 5.92 -1.71 -23.75
N ASP A 13 6.90 -2.55 -23.96
CA ASP A 13 7.73 -2.64 -25.20
C ASP A 13 8.75 -3.79 -25.14
N GLY A 14 8.29 -5.04 -25.13
CA GLY A 14 9.22 -6.17 -25.23
C GLY A 14 8.64 -7.49 -24.75
N GLY A 15 9.14 -8.60 -25.21
CA GLY A 15 8.70 -9.96 -24.87
C GLY A 15 8.80 -10.27 -23.37
N LYS A 16 8.25 -11.42 -22.93
CA LYS A 16 8.13 -11.81 -21.49
C LYS A 16 9.42 -11.69 -20.68
N TYR A 17 10.57 -12.01 -21.22
CA TYR A 17 11.87 -11.90 -20.55
C TYR A 17 12.27 -10.45 -20.29
N THR A 18 12.03 -9.55 -21.23
CA THR A 18 12.32 -8.12 -21.05
C THR A 18 11.44 -7.45 -20.02
N GLN A 19 10.22 -7.94 -19.78
CA GLN A 19 9.33 -7.41 -18.74
C GLN A 19 9.80 -7.82 -17.32
N LEU A 20 10.22 -9.07 -17.15
CA LEU A 20 10.75 -9.55 -15.89
C LEU A 20 12.04 -8.81 -15.50
N ASP A 21 13.00 -8.71 -16.44
CA ASP A 21 14.25 -7.99 -16.21
C ASP A 21 14.03 -6.51 -15.85
N ARG A 22 13.08 -5.85 -16.51
CA ARG A 22 12.71 -4.46 -16.20
C ARG A 22 12.12 -4.33 -14.79
N ALA A 23 11.26 -5.27 -14.36
CA ALA A 23 10.69 -5.27 -13.03
C ALA A 23 11.78 -5.46 -11.96
N ILE A 24 12.69 -6.42 -12.16
CA ILE A 24 13.82 -6.68 -11.27
C ILE A 24 14.74 -5.45 -11.20
N ASN A 25 15.14 -4.89 -12.34
CA ASN A 25 16.00 -3.72 -12.39
C ASN A 25 15.34 -2.50 -11.74
N HIS A 26 14.03 -2.33 -11.91
CA HIS A 26 13.30 -1.25 -11.25
C HIS A 26 13.23 -1.45 -9.72
N ALA A 27 13.00 -2.67 -9.24
CA ALA A 27 13.07 -2.97 -7.82
C ALA A 27 14.46 -2.66 -7.24
N LYS A 28 15.53 -3.13 -7.89
CA LYS A 28 16.92 -2.84 -7.48
C LYS A 28 17.22 -1.33 -7.46
N LYS A 29 16.73 -0.61 -8.48
CA LYS A 29 16.84 0.85 -8.52
C LYS A 29 16.16 1.49 -7.31
N MET A 30 14.91 1.11 -7.00
CA MET A 30 14.19 1.62 -5.83
C MET A 30 14.93 1.32 -4.51
N ILE A 31 15.56 0.15 -4.39
CA ILE A 31 16.37 -0.22 -3.22
C ILE A 31 17.58 0.70 -3.08
N ASN A 32 18.31 0.92 -4.16
CA ASN A 32 19.46 1.83 -4.20
C ASN A 32 19.04 3.29 -3.93
N GLU A 33 17.80 3.66 -4.22
CA GLU A 33 17.19 4.95 -3.93
C GLU A 33 16.64 5.06 -2.49
N GLY A 34 16.76 4.01 -1.66
CA GLY A 34 16.41 4.02 -0.25
C GLY A 34 15.14 3.26 0.12
N ALA A 35 14.49 2.52 -0.80
CA ALA A 35 13.36 1.68 -0.43
C ALA A 35 13.76 0.60 0.58
N LYS A 36 12.94 0.43 1.62
CA LYS A 36 13.13 -0.59 2.67
C LYS A 36 12.14 -1.75 2.56
N ILE A 37 11.16 -1.64 1.69
CA ILE A 37 10.15 -2.68 1.37
C ILE A 37 9.83 -2.50 -0.11
N ILE A 38 9.71 -3.58 -0.87
CA ILE A 38 9.16 -3.58 -2.23
C ILE A 38 7.75 -4.17 -2.20
N ASP A 39 6.78 -3.41 -2.68
CA ASP A 39 5.36 -3.82 -2.72
C ASP A 39 4.97 -4.16 -4.16
N ILE A 40 4.71 -5.43 -4.41
CA ILE A 40 4.48 -5.98 -5.75
C ILE A 40 2.99 -6.17 -5.97
N GLY A 41 2.45 -5.56 -7.03
CA GLY A 41 1.05 -5.69 -7.41
C GLY A 41 0.86 -6.15 -8.85
N GLY A 42 0.10 -7.21 -9.06
CA GLY A 42 -0.23 -7.76 -10.39
C GLY A 42 -1.56 -7.25 -10.95
N GLU A 43 -2.42 -6.70 -10.11
CA GLU A 43 -3.72 -6.15 -10.44
C GLU A 43 -3.78 -4.64 -10.17
N SER A 44 -4.51 -3.90 -11.01
CA SER A 44 -4.72 -2.47 -10.78
C SER A 44 -5.84 -2.24 -9.78
N SER A 45 -5.57 -1.54 -8.70
CA SER A 45 -6.58 -1.07 -7.74
C SER A 45 -7.11 0.36 -8.02
N ARG A 46 -6.81 0.91 -9.22
CA ARG A 46 -7.29 2.23 -9.64
C ARG A 46 -8.82 2.24 -9.76
N PRO A 47 -9.46 3.42 -9.59
CA PRO A 47 -10.89 3.54 -9.82
C PRO A 47 -11.30 2.98 -11.19
N PHE A 48 -12.40 2.22 -11.19
CA PHE A 48 -12.98 1.59 -12.39
C PHE A 48 -12.10 0.52 -13.06
N SER A 49 -11.04 0.05 -12.41
CA SER A 49 -10.28 -1.10 -12.91
C SER A 49 -11.11 -2.37 -12.87
N LYS A 50 -10.92 -3.22 -13.87
CA LYS A 50 -11.55 -4.55 -13.91
C LYS A 50 -10.65 -5.55 -13.21
N PRO A 51 -11.23 -6.48 -12.42
CA PRO A 51 -10.47 -7.55 -11.81
C PRO A 51 -9.90 -8.49 -12.88
N ILE A 52 -8.76 -9.10 -12.57
CA ILE A 52 -8.15 -10.14 -13.41
C ILE A 52 -8.31 -11.51 -12.75
N SER A 53 -8.08 -12.57 -13.51
CA SER A 53 -8.11 -13.93 -12.95
C SER A 53 -6.96 -14.16 -11.96
N VAL A 54 -7.16 -15.07 -11.01
CA VAL A 54 -6.12 -15.52 -10.07
C VAL A 54 -4.88 -15.99 -10.83
N GLN A 55 -5.07 -16.77 -11.87
CA GLN A 55 -3.98 -17.33 -12.67
C GLN A 55 -3.17 -16.25 -13.40
N ASP A 56 -3.84 -15.21 -13.91
CA ASP A 56 -3.14 -14.11 -14.57
C ASP A 56 -2.35 -13.27 -13.58
N GLU A 57 -2.88 -13.06 -12.36
CA GLU A 57 -2.16 -12.34 -11.32
C GLU A 57 -0.93 -13.12 -10.85
N ILE A 58 -1.07 -14.42 -10.57
CA ILE A 58 0.06 -15.32 -10.22
C ILE A 58 1.14 -15.26 -11.29
N LYS A 59 0.77 -15.43 -12.58
CA LYS A 59 1.73 -15.38 -13.70
C LYS A 59 2.52 -14.07 -13.76
N ARG A 60 1.96 -12.98 -13.28
CA ARG A 60 2.62 -11.66 -13.28
C ARG A 60 3.57 -11.54 -12.09
N VAL A 61 3.10 -11.85 -10.87
CA VAL A 61 3.83 -11.51 -9.65
C VAL A 61 4.85 -12.56 -9.24
N LEU A 62 4.54 -13.86 -9.42
CA LEU A 62 5.36 -14.95 -8.91
C LEU A 62 6.79 -14.95 -9.46
N PRO A 63 7.02 -14.86 -10.78
CA PRO A 63 8.38 -14.84 -11.33
C PRO A 63 9.24 -13.67 -10.80
N VAL A 64 8.59 -12.52 -10.52
CA VAL A 64 9.28 -11.35 -9.99
C VAL A 64 9.67 -11.56 -8.53
N ILE A 65 8.79 -12.15 -7.71
CA ILE A 65 9.06 -12.44 -6.30
C ILE A 65 10.20 -13.47 -6.18
N GLU A 66 10.14 -14.56 -6.95
CA GLU A 66 11.16 -15.62 -6.95
C GLU A 66 12.54 -15.07 -7.33
N ALA A 67 12.62 -14.27 -8.39
CA ALA A 67 13.86 -13.65 -8.82
C ALA A 67 14.40 -12.67 -7.76
N LEU A 68 13.53 -11.78 -7.24
CA LEU A 68 13.96 -10.79 -6.24
C LEU A 68 14.39 -11.44 -4.93
N LYS A 69 13.73 -12.53 -4.49
CA LYS A 69 14.06 -13.20 -3.22
C LYS A 69 15.51 -13.61 -3.13
N SER A 70 16.12 -14.04 -4.23
CA SER A 70 17.54 -14.43 -4.29
C SER A 70 18.50 -13.25 -4.39
N GLU A 71 18.01 -12.05 -4.72
CA GLU A 71 18.84 -10.90 -5.08
C GLU A 71 18.75 -9.73 -4.10
N ILE A 72 17.76 -9.71 -3.20
CA ILE A 72 17.55 -8.60 -2.27
C ILE A 72 17.39 -9.07 -0.83
N ASN A 73 17.80 -8.20 0.12
CA ASN A 73 17.76 -8.50 1.56
C ASN A 73 16.66 -7.70 2.29
N ILE A 74 15.75 -7.04 1.57
CA ILE A 74 14.65 -6.30 2.18
C ILE A 74 13.33 -7.05 2.03
N PRO A 75 12.33 -6.81 2.89
CA PRO A 75 11.02 -7.45 2.80
C PRO A 75 10.32 -7.21 1.47
N ILE A 76 9.66 -8.25 0.96
CA ILE A 76 8.75 -8.20 -0.18
C ILE A 76 7.32 -8.22 0.34
N SER A 77 6.50 -7.29 -0.15
CA SER A 77 5.07 -7.20 0.07
C SER A 77 4.33 -7.61 -1.19
N ILE A 78 3.22 -8.34 -1.05
CA ILE A 78 2.28 -8.65 -2.13
C ILE A 78 0.99 -7.84 -1.98
N ASP A 79 0.68 -6.98 -2.95
CA ASP A 79 -0.57 -6.19 -3.02
C ASP A 79 -1.64 -7.03 -3.73
N THR A 80 -2.45 -7.73 -2.95
CA THR A 80 -3.52 -8.60 -3.45
C THR A 80 -4.64 -8.82 -2.43
N THR A 81 -5.85 -9.06 -2.92
CA THR A 81 -7.01 -9.50 -2.12
C THR A 81 -7.33 -10.98 -2.30
N LYS A 82 -6.55 -11.71 -3.14
CA LYS A 82 -6.81 -13.10 -3.52
C LYS A 82 -5.93 -14.05 -2.73
N PHE A 83 -6.55 -15.00 -2.05
CA PHE A 83 -5.85 -15.99 -1.20
C PHE A 83 -4.79 -16.79 -1.96
N GLU A 84 -5.11 -17.31 -3.14
CA GLU A 84 -4.19 -18.12 -3.91
C GLU A 84 -2.94 -17.33 -4.35
N VAL A 85 -3.12 -16.06 -4.72
CA VAL A 85 -2.00 -15.17 -5.07
C VAL A 85 -1.11 -14.91 -3.87
N ALA A 86 -1.71 -14.57 -2.72
CA ALA A 86 -0.98 -14.35 -1.48
C ALA A 86 -0.23 -15.61 -1.04
N LYS A 87 -0.86 -16.79 -1.10
CA LYS A 87 -0.27 -18.07 -0.71
C LYS A 87 0.97 -18.39 -1.54
N GLU A 88 0.88 -18.33 -2.87
CA GLU A 88 2.02 -18.60 -3.75
C GLU A 88 3.13 -17.55 -3.56
N SER A 89 2.77 -16.27 -3.41
CA SER A 89 3.73 -15.19 -3.16
C SER A 89 4.50 -15.37 -1.85
N ILE A 90 3.82 -15.79 -0.76
CA ILE A 90 4.47 -16.04 0.53
C ILE A 90 5.37 -17.29 0.45
N ASN A 91 4.93 -18.34 -0.22
CA ASN A 91 5.77 -19.52 -0.44
C ASN A 91 7.04 -19.19 -1.25
N ALA A 92 6.94 -18.22 -2.17
CA ALA A 92 8.08 -17.70 -2.95
C ALA A 92 8.97 -16.71 -2.18
N GLY A 93 8.57 -16.25 -1.00
CA GLY A 93 9.39 -15.43 -0.12
C GLY A 93 8.88 -14.03 0.19
N ALA A 94 7.65 -13.68 -0.19
CA ALA A 94 7.00 -12.49 0.34
C ALA A 94 6.74 -12.66 1.86
N SER A 95 6.80 -11.58 2.61
CA SER A 95 6.64 -11.58 4.07
C SER A 95 5.58 -10.58 4.56
N ILE A 96 4.93 -9.88 3.65
CA ILE A 96 3.87 -8.92 3.94
C ILE A 96 2.73 -9.15 2.97
N ILE A 97 1.50 -9.21 3.47
CA ILE A 97 0.26 -9.16 2.68
C ILE A 97 -0.28 -7.72 2.76
N ASN A 98 -0.32 -7.02 1.64
CA ASN A 98 -0.96 -5.72 1.53
C ASN A 98 -2.36 -5.91 0.95
N ASP A 99 -3.36 -6.05 1.84
CA ASP A 99 -4.74 -6.36 1.45
C ASP A 99 -5.66 -5.14 1.56
N ILE A 100 -5.99 -4.55 0.41
CA ILE A 100 -6.91 -3.41 0.32
C ILE A 100 -8.34 -3.73 0.78
N SER A 101 -8.68 -5.00 0.93
CA SER A 101 -9.96 -5.44 1.49
C SER A 101 -9.95 -5.57 3.02
N ALA A 102 -8.78 -5.50 3.66
CA ALA A 102 -8.61 -5.74 5.09
C ALA A 102 -9.16 -7.10 5.53
N LEU A 103 -8.76 -8.17 4.86
CA LEU A 103 -9.16 -9.57 5.10
C LEU A 103 -10.67 -9.83 4.94
N ARG A 104 -11.34 -9.08 4.04
CA ARG A 104 -12.76 -9.29 3.71
C ARG A 104 -12.98 -9.95 2.34
N GLY A 105 -11.92 -10.04 1.53
CA GLY A 105 -11.99 -10.60 0.19
C GLY A 105 -12.08 -12.12 0.18
N ASP A 106 -11.35 -12.79 1.09
CA ASP A 106 -11.33 -14.24 1.23
C ASP A 106 -11.02 -14.61 2.69
N ASP A 107 -11.89 -15.39 3.32
CA ASP A 107 -11.75 -15.78 4.74
C ASP A 107 -10.47 -16.59 5.01
N ARG A 108 -9.95 -17.31 4.01
CA ARG A 108 -8.72 -18.10 4.11
C ARG A 108 -7.46 -17.23 4.26
N MET A 109 -7.52 -15.96 3.83
CA MET A 109 -6.39 -15.02 3.92
C MET A 109 -5.93 -14.84 5.37
N SER A 110 -6.86 -14.75 6.30
CA SER A 110 -6.54 -14.57 7.72
C SER A 110 -5.81 -15.77 8.31
N SER A 111 -6.24 -17.01 7.96
CA SER A 111 -5.57 -18.24 8.39
C SER A 111 -4.15 -18.35 7.79
N LEU A 112 -4.00 -18.03 6.50
CA LEU A 112 -2.68 -17.99 5.85
C LEU A 112 -1.73 -17.05 6.57
N ALA A 113 -2.20 -15.84 6.89
CA ALA A 113 -1.37 -14.84 7.56
C ALA A 113 -0.94 -15.28 8.96
N ALA A 114 -1.82 -15.92 9.72
CA ALA A 114 -1.53 -16.47 11.04
C ALA A 114 -0.56 -17.65 10.97
N ASP A 115 -0.83 -18.63 10.09
CA ASP A 115 -0.01 -19.84 9.96
C ASP A 115 1.42 -19.57 9.47
N LYS A 116 1.59 -18.54 8.64
CA LYS A 116 2.90 -18.15 8.08
C LYS A 116 3.59 -17.03 8.87
N ASP A 117 2.97 -16.51 9.91
CA ASP A 117 3.47 -15.41 10.76
C ASP A 117 3.95 -14.19 9.96
N VAL A 118 3.20 -13.81 8.91
CA VAL A 118 3.53 -12.68 8.04
C VAL A 118 2.83 -11.40 8.46
N TYR A 119 3.37 -10.25 8.04
CA TYR A 119 2.74 -8.96 8.27
C TYR A 119 1.50 -8.79 7.38
N VAL A 120 0.51 -8.06 7.90
CA VAL A 120 -0.73 -7.76 7.17
C VAL A 120 -1.04 -6.27 7.23
N VAL A 121 -1.23 -5.65 6.06
CA VAL A 121 -1.77 -4.30 5.96
C VAL A 121 -3.29 -4.39 5.86
N LEU A 122 -3.97 -3.79 6.82
CA LEU A 122 -5.42 -3.66 6.88
C LEU A 122 -5.83 -2.28 6.37
N MET A 123 -6.32 -2.19 5.11
CA MET A 123 -6.68 -0.91 4.52
C MET A 123 -8.19 -0.66 4.56
N HIS A 124 -8.58 0.59 4.89
CA HIS A 124 -9.98 1.01 4.78
C HIS A 124 -10.33 1.43 3.35
N MET A 125 -11.34 0.76 2.80
CA MET A 125 -11.99 1.14 1.54
C MET A 125 -13.52 1.11 1.70
N LYS A 126 -14.22 2.13 1.18
CA LYS A 126 -15.68 2.13 1.06
C LYS A 126 -16.08 1.75 -0.36
N GLY A 127 -16.79 0.63 -0.50
CA GLY A 127 -17.09 0.01 -1.81
C GLY A 127 -15.95 -0.89 -2.29
N THR A 128 -15.85 -1.03 -3.61
CA THR A 128 -14.82 -1.80 -4.33
C THR A 128 -14.09 -0.89 -5.31
N PRO A 129 -12.93 -1.26 -5.88
CA PRO A 129 -12.26 -0.45 -6.89
C PRO A 129 -13.18 -0.03 -8.05
N GLU A 130 -14.12 -0.88 -8.43
CA GLU A 130 -15.08 -0.59 -9.52
C GLU A 130 -16.06 0.56 -9.19
N ASN A 131 -16.48 0.68 -7.92
CA ASN A 131 -17.58 1.59 -7.54
C ASN A 131 -17.24 2.59 -6.42
N MET A 132 -16.07 2.49 -5.80
CA MET A 132 -15.70 3.28 -4.62
C MET A 132 -15.77 4.81 -4.82
N GLN A 133 -15.66 5.30 -6.05
CA GLN A 133 -15.72 6.73 -6.35
C GLN A 133 -17.15 7.24 -6.66
N ILE A 134 -18.15 6.35 -6.63
CA ILE A 134 -19.54 6.73 -6.86
C ILE A 134 -20.13 7.35 -5.58
N LYS A 135 -20.02 8.69 -5.47
CA LYS A 135 -20.58 9.51 -4.38
C LYS A 135 -20.32 8.95 -2.96
N PRO A 136 -19.07 8.75 -2.54
CA PRO A 136 -18.78 8.24 -1.21
C PRO A 136 -19.28 9.21 -0.13
N LYS A 137 -20.13 8.73 0.78
CA LYS A 137 -20.73 9.51 1.87
C LYS A 137 -20.24 9.01 3.22
N TYR A 138 -19.93 9.93 4.13
CA TYR A 138 -19.57 9.68 5.52
C TYR A 138 -20.30 10.70 6.39
N ASN A 139 -20.76 10.29 7.56
CA ASN A 139 -21.24 11.20 8.60
C ASN A 139 -20.03 11.83 9.32
N ASN A 140 -19.14 10.98 9.81
CA ASN A 140 -17.83 11.36 10.36
C ASN A 140 -16.77 10.39 9.85
N ILE A 141 -15.99 10.84 8.87
CA ILE A 141 -15.04 9.97 8.19
C ILE A 141 -13.96 9.41 9.13
N ILE A 142 -13.46 10.20 10.07
CA ILE A 142 -12.40 9.76 10.98
C ILE A 142 -12.93 8.66 11.91
N THR A 143 -14.07 8.89 12.53
CA THR A 143 -14.71 7.92 13.41
C THR A 143 -15.08 6.64 12.67
N GLU A 144 -15.64 6.74 11.46
CA GLU A 144 -16.03 5.57 10.68
C GLU A 144 -14.82 4.72 10.25
N ILE A 145 -13.74 5.37 9.79
CA ILE A 145 -12.50 4.64 9.43
C ILE A 145 -11.87 4.01 10.67
N LYS A 146 -11.81 4.75 11.78
CA LYS A 146 -11.23 4.25 13.04
C LYS A 146 -11.99 3.05 13.57
N SER A 147 -13.32 3.10 13.59
CA SER A 147 -14.18 1.96 13.97
C SER A 147 -13.92 0.76 13.05
N PHE A 148 -13.96 0.97 11.73
CA PHE A 148 -13.67 -0.10 10.76
C PHE A 148 -12.32 -0.77 11.01
N LEU A 149 -11.25 0.01 11.15
CA LEU A 149 -9.90 -0.53 11.37
C LEU A 149 -9.82 -1.26 12.73
N SER A 150 -10.44 -0.74 13.79
CA SER A 150 -10.53 -1.40 15.09
C SER A 150 -11.20 -2.77 14.99
N ASP A 151 -12.32 -2.86 14.25
CA ASP A 151 -13.03 -4.12 14.02
C ASP A 151 -12.17 -5.11 13.24
N ARG A 152 -11.42 -4.62 12.22
CA ARG A 152 -10.51 -5.48 11.44
C ARG A 152 -9.31 -5.97 12.23
N ILE A 153 -8.71 -5.12 13.07
CA ILE A 153 -7.66 -5.51 14.03
C ILE A 153 -8.19 -6.60 14.97
N SER A 154 -9.37 -6.39 15.54
CA SER A 154 -10.00 -7.35 16.44
C SER A 154 -10.29 -8.69 15.75
N PHE A 155 -10.76 -8.65 14.50
CA PHE A 155 -10.97 -9.85 13.68
C PHE A 155 -9.64 -10.58 13.42
N ALA A 156 -8.61 -9.88 12.96
CA ALA A 156 -7.30 -10.45 12.66
C ALA A 156 -6.69 -11.14 13.89
N LYS A 157 -6.75 -10.49 15.06
CA LYS A 157 -6.29 -11.06 16.33
C LYS A 157 -7.08 -12.31 16.73
N LYS A 158 -8.39 -12.33 16.57
CA LYS A 158 -9.23 -13.53 16.82
C LYS A 158 -8.88 -14.69 15.89
N LYS A 159 -8.37 -14.40 14.69
CA LYS A 159 -7.89 -15.39 13.71
C LYS A 159 -6.45 -15.85 13.96
N GLY A 160 -5.81 -15.39 15.03
CA GLY A 160 -4.46 -15.82 15.44
C GLY A 160 -3.32 -14.96 14.90
N ILE A 161 -3.60 -13.87 14.18
CA ILE A 161 -2.54 -12.96 13.73
C ILE A 161 -2.04 -12.14 14.91
N SER A 162 -0.73 -12.15 15.17
CA SER A 162 -0.10 -11.35 16.22
C SER A 162 -0.35 -9.85 16.00
N SER A 163 -0.62 -9.10 17.09
CA SER A 163 -0.81 -7.64 17.00
C SER A 163 0.40 -6.91 16.43
N GLU A 164 1.60 -7.43 16.63
CA GLU A 164 2.85 -6.87 16.10
C GLU A 164 3.01 -7.03 14.59
N LYS A 165 2.22 -7.90 13.98
CA LYS A 165 2.19 -8.13 12.53
C LYS A 165 1.14 -7.30 11.81
N LEU A 166 0.34 -6.50 12.52
CA LEU A 166 -0.72 -5.70 11.93
C LEU A 166 -0.25 -4.28 11.62
N ILE A 167 -0.52 -3.84 10.42
CA ILE A 167 -0.29 -2.49 9.90
C ILE A 167 -1.64 -1.95 9.44
N ILE A 168 -1.94 -0.69 9.69
CA ILE A 168 -3.19 -0.06 9.26
C ILE A 168 -2.95 0.98 8.18
N ASP A 169 -3.88 1.06 7.22
CA ASP A 169 -3.91 2.12 6.20
C ASP A 169 -5.30 2.75 6.16
N PRO A 170 -5.46 4.06 6.43
CA PRO A 170 -6.74 4.75 6.30
C PRO A 170 -7.26 4.82 4.86
N GLY A 171 -6.48 4.40 3.86
CA GLY A 171 -6.89 4.21 2.48
C GLY A 171 -7.19 5.51 1.74
N LEU A 172 -6.22 6.42 1.66
CA LEU A 172 -6.36 7.64 0.87
C LEU A 172 -6.73 7.33 -0.58
N GLY A 173 -7.75 8.01 -1.12
CA GLY A 173 -8.22 7.81 -2.50
C GLY A 173 -9.19 6.63 -2.69
N PHE A 174 -9.39 5.77 -1.69
CA PHE A 174 -10.29 4.62 -1.78
C PHE A 174 -11.66 4.93 -1.18
N GLY A 175 -12.64 5.25 -2.04
CA GLY A 175 -14.00 5.61 -1.60
C GLY A 175 -14.05 6.91 -0.80
N LYS A 176 -13.31 7.94 -1.23
CA LYS A 176 -13.15 9.21 -0.52
C LYS A 176 -13.15 10.40 -1.47
N SER A 177 -13.85 11.48 -1.09
CA SER A 177 -13.79 12.76 -1.81
C SER A 177 -12.43 13.45 -1.58
N VAL A 178 -12.14 14.49 -2.35
CA VAL A 178 -10.95 15.33 -2.16
C VAL A 178 -10.86 15.85 -0.72
N ARG A 179 -11.95 16.44 -0.21
CA ARG A 179 -12.05 16.95 1.16
C ARG A 179 -11.81 15.85 2.20
N HIS A 180 -12.33 14.63 1.96
CA HIS A 180 -12.13 13.50 2.85
C HIS A 180 -10.67 13.12 2.97
N ASN A 181 -9.91 13.11 1.87
CA ASN A 181 -8.48 12.78 1.91
C ASN A 181 -7.67 13.80 2.72
N TYR A 182 -7.95 15.11 2.54
CA TYR A 182 -7.28 16.14 3.33
C TYR A 182 -7.65 16.08 4.80
N LEU A 183 -8.90 15.76 5.13
CA LEU A 183 -9.33 15.60 6.51
C LEU A 183 -8.61 14.43 7.20
N ILE A 184 -8.45 13.30 6.50
CA ILE A 184 -7.69 12.15 7.01
C ILE A 184 -6.22 12.54 7.26
N LEU A 185 -5.58 13.22 6.31
CA LEU A 185 -4.20 13.67 6.49
C LEU A 185 -4.06 14.64 7.68
N ASN A 186 -5.01 15.59 7.81
CA ASN A 186 -5.00 16.54 8.92
C ASN A 186 -5.20 15.88 10.29
N LYS A 187 -5.98 14.80 10.33
CA LYS A 187 -6.36 14.08 11.56
C LYS A 187 -5.67 12.71 11.70
N LEU A 188 -4.57 12.48 10.97
CA LEU A 188 -3.91 11.17 10.91
C LEU A 188 -3.49 10.68 12.29
N SER A 189 -3.04 11.56 13.17
CA SER A 189 -2.66 11.23 14.54
C SER A 189 -3.78 10.61 15.38
N GLU A 190 -5.05 10.81 15.02
CA GLU A 190 -6.17 10.18 15.74
C GLU A 190 -6.23 8.64 15.53
N PHE A 191 -5.52 8.09 14.54
CA PHE A 191 -5.40 6.64 14.33
C PHE A 191 -4.31 5.99 15.20
N LEU A 192 -3.45 6.76 15.86
CA LEU A 192 -2.39 6.23 16.74
C LEU A 192 -2.95 5.42 17.92
N ASP A 193 -4.16 5.75 18.39
CA ASP A 193 -4.84 5.02 19.46
C ASP A 193 -5.15 3.55 19.08
N LEU A 194 -5.06 3.17 17.80
CA LEU A 194 -5.24 1.79 17.37
C LEU A 194 -4.00 0.92 17.63
N ASN A 195 -2.89 1.52 18.09
CA ASN A 195 -1.64 0.85 18.47
C ASN A 195 -1.07 -0.06 17.37
N CYS A 196 -1.24 0.33 16.11
CA CYS A 196 -0.65 -0.31 14.94
C CYS A 196 0.14 0.72 14.14
N PRO A 197 1.26 0.35 13.50
CA PRO A 197 1.94 1.23 12.55
C PRO A 197 1.00 1.70 11.44
N ILE A 198 1.04 3.00 11.14
CA ILE A 198 0.20 3.60 10.09
C ILE A 198 0.98 3.60 8.77
N LEU A 199 0.41 2.99 7.74
CA LEU A 199 0.86 3.10 6.36
C LEU A 199 0.06 4.19 5.64
N VAL A 200 0.76 5.02 4.86
CA VAL A 200 0.14 6.06 4.01
C VAL A 200 0.63 5.95 2.58
N GLY A 201 -0.30 5.81 1.65
CA GLY A 201 -0.07 5.83 0.21
C GLY A 201 -0.79 7.00 -0.46
N SER A 202 -0.14 8.17 -0.54
CA SER A 202 -0.68 9.36 -1.23
C SER A 202 -0.07 9.59 -2.62
N SER A 203 0.96 8.82 -2.97
CA SER A 203 1.78 9.04 -4.17
C SER A 203 0.96 9.14 -5.46
N ARG A 204 1.10 10.26 -6.13
CA ARG A 204 0.48 10.59 -7.44
C ARG A 204 -1.06 10.50 -7.47
N LYS A 205 -1.73 10.46 -6.30
CA LYS A 205 -3.19 10.30 -6.25
C LYS A 205 -3.94 11.52 -6.79
N SER A 206 -5.12 11.26 -7.35
CA SER A 206 -5.93 12.26 -8.05
C SER A 206 -6.37 13.44 -7.19
N PHE A 207 -6.58 13.24 -5.88
CA PHE A 207 -6.99 14.32 -4.98
C PHE A 207 -5.92 15.43 -4.88
N ILE A 208 -4.63 15.11 -5.04
CA ILE A 208 -3.53 16.09 -5.10
C ILE A 208 -3.69 16.95 -6.36
N GLY A 209 -3.86 16.33 -7.53
CA GLY A 209 -4.00 17.05 -8.80
C GLY A 209 -5.26 17.91 -8.88
N LYS A 210 -6.31 17.59 -8.12
CA LYS A 210 -7.53 18.40 -8.09
C LYS A 210 -7.33 19.81 -7.48
N ILE A 211 -6.36 19.97 -6.58
CA ILE A 211 -6.00 21.31 -6.03
C ILE A 211 -4.96 22.01 -6.90
N LEU A 212 -3.95 21.27 -7.38
CA LEU A 212 -2.87 21.86 -8.17
C LEU A 212 -3.34 22.38 -9.55
N LYS A 213 -4.57 22.03 -9.98
CA LYS A 213 -5.17 22.46 -11.25
C LYS A 213 -4.24 22.25 -12.46
N SER A 214 -3.35 21.27 -12.38
CA SER A 214 -2.39 20.96 -13.46
C SER A 214 -2.36 19.47 -13.71
N ASP A 215 -2.17 19.10 -14.97
CA ASP A 215 -1.83 17.73 -15.38
C ASP A 215 -0.35 17.42 -15.12
N SER A 216 0.38 18.35 -14.49
CA SER A 216 1.79 18.23 -14.18
C SER A 216 2.07 17.12 -13.17
N ASP A 217 3.32 16.80 -13.08
CA ASP A 217 3.90 15.92 -12.07
C ASP A 217 3.38 16.29 -10.66
N ARG A 218 2.79 15.32 -9.98
CA ARG A 218 2.24 15.49 -8.61
C ARG A 218 3.30 15.28 -7.53
N LEU A 219 4.58 15.31 -7.88
CA LEU A 219 5.68 15.02 -6.98
C LEU A 219 5.69 15.95 -5.76
N PHE A 220 5.66 17.26 -5.97
CA PHE A 220 5.67 18.23 -4.86
C PHE A 220 4.43 18.12 -3.98
N GLY A 221 3.24 17.89 -4.56
CA GLY A 221 2.03 17.63 -3.79
C GLY A 221 2.11 16.32 -3.01
N THR A 222 2.70 15.28 -3.59
CA THR A 222 3.01 14.02 -2.90
C THR A 222 3.96 14.28 -1.74
N ALA A 223 5.08 14.98 -1.96
CA ALA A 223 6.06 15.33 -0.94
C ALA A 223 5.43 16.07 0.26
N ALA A 224 4.61 17.08 -0.02
CA ALA A 224 3.90 17.83 1.02
C ALA A 224 2.97 16.92 1.86
N THR A 225 2.18 16.05 1.21
CA THR A 225 1.30 15.12 1.93
C THR A 225 2.07 14.09 2.75
N ILE A 226 3.25 13.68 2.30
CA ILE A 226 4.10 12.72 3.00
C ILE A 226 4.76 13.35 4.21
N ALA A 227 5.34 14.55 4.09
CA ALA A 227 5.93 15.27 5.22
C ALA A 227 4.90 15.44 6.36
N ILE A 228 3.68 15.90 6.00
CA ILE A 228 2.57 16.00 6.96
C ILE A 228 2.22 14.64 7.58
N SER A 229 2.19 13.57 6.79
CA SER A 229 1.87 12.23 7.29
C SER A 229 2.88 11.73 8.31
N ILE A 230 4.17 11.94 8.06
CA ILE A 230 5.26 11.56 8.98
C ILE A 230 5.13 12.32 10.29
N LEU A 231 4.99 13.65 10.23
CA LEU A 231 4.80 14.50 11.41
C LEU A 231 3.52 14.15 12.20
N ARG A 232 2.55 13.49 11.55
CA ARG A 232 1.32 12.99 12.17
C ARG A 232 1.38 11.51 12.56
N GLY A 233 2.56 10.87 12.51
CA GLY A 233 2.81 9.54 13.04
C GLY A 233 2.77 8.39 12.05
N ALA A 234 2.70 8.64 10.73
CA ALA A 234 2.88 7.59 9.74
C ALA A 234 4.27 6.93 9.89
N LYS A 235 4.32 5.59 9.84
CA LYS A 235 5.57 4.81 9.95
C LYS A 235 5.99 4.17 8.64
N ILE A 236 5.05 3.99 7.71
CA ILE A 236 5.33 3.40 6.40
C ILE A 236 4.75 4.33 5.32
N ILE A 237 5.61 4.73 4.40
CA ILE A 237 5.25 5.58 3.26
C ILE A 237 5.34 4.76 1.98
N ARG A 238 4.22 4.59 1.27
CA ARG A 238 4.10 3.80 0.03
C ARG A 238 4.11 4.72 -1.19
N VAL A 239 5.16 4.63 -2.04
CA VAL A 239 5.42 5.61 -3.11
C VAL A 239 5.97 5.00 -4.39
N HIS A 240 5.80 5.74 -5.52
CA HIS A 240 6.44 5.46 -6.80
C HIS A 240 7.82 6.13 -6.91
N ASP A 241 7.96 7.36 -6.43
CA ASP A 241 9.14 8.22 -6.59
C ASP A 241 10.08 8.08 -5.39
N VAL A 242 10.73 6.90 -5.27
CA VAL A 242 11.48 6.55 -4.05
C VAL A 242 12.59 7.55 -3.77
N LYS A 243 13.43 7.88 -4.76
CA LYS A 243 14.58 8.78 -4.57
C LYS A 243 14.18 10.12 -3.95
N GLN A 244 13.22 10.81 -4.59
CA GLN A 244 12.82 12.15 -4.17
C GLN A 244 12.09 12.13 -2.82
N ILE A 245 11.31 11.08 -2.58
CA ILE A 245 10.54 10.95 -1.34
C ILE A 245 11.42 10.48 -0.18
N ASN A 246 12.48 9.74 -0.43
CA ASN A 246 13.44 9.40 0.62
C ASN A 246 14.08 10.67 1.23
N GLU A 247 14.44 11.65 0.41
CA GLU A 247 14.95 12.95 0.88
C GLU A 247 13.90 13.68 1.77
N VAL A 248 12.63 13.62 1.39
CA VAL A 248 11.52 14.18 2.19
C VAL A 248 11.37 13.45 3.53
N ILE A 249 11.51 12.13 3.53
CA ILE A 249 11.42 11.30 4.74
C ILE A 249 12.56 11.66 5.70
N GLU A 250 13.81 11.72 5.22
CA GLU A 250 14.99 12.05 6.03
C GLU A 250 14.84 13.42 6.72
N ILE A 251 14.42 14.43 5.98
CA ILE A 251 14.19 15.77 6.57
C ILE A 251 13.01 15.76 7.55
N SER A 252 11.92 15.09 7.21
CA SER A 252 10.75 15.02 8.09
C SER A 252 11.04 14.28 9.39
N ASP A 253 11.81 13.18 9.33
CA ASP A 253 12.23 12.42 10.52
C ASP A 253 13.21 13.23 11.38
N ALA A 254 14.14 13.98 10.76
CA ALA A 254 15.04 14.87 11.47
C ALA A 254 14.25 15.95 12.24
N ILE A 255 13.24 16.57 11.61
CA ILE A 255 12.36 17.56 12.26
C ILE A 255 11.56 16.91 13.40
N ALA A 256 10.98 15.72 13.17
CA ALA A 256 10.15 15.02 14.16
C ALA A 256 10.96 14.56 15.39
N SER A 257 12.26 14.32 15.23
CA SER A 257 13.16 13.84 16.28
C SER A 257 13.95 14.95 16.98
N ALA A 258 13.91 16.20 16.47
CA ALA A 258 14.60 17.33 17.07
C ALA A 258 14.07 17.59 18.50
N LYS A 259 15.00 17.65 19.47
CA LYS A 259 14.74 17.94 20.89
C LYS A 259 15.59 19.15 21.27
N GLU A 260 15.08 19.94 22.26
CA GLU A 260 15.86 20.99 22.93
C GLU A 260 16.97 20.39 23.81
#